data_036eeaab4d36424363de346147f78b18
#
_entry.id   036eeaab4d36424363de346147f78b18
#
_cell.length_a   1.000
_cell.length_b   1.000
_cell.length_c   1.000
_cell.angle_alpha   90.00
_cell.angle_beta   90.00
_cell.angle_gamma   90.00
#
_symmetry.space_group_name_H-M   'P 1'
#
loop_
_entity.id
_entity.type
_entity.pdbx_description
1 polymer ?
#
loop_
_entity_poly.entity_id
_entity_poly.type
_entity_poly.pdbx_seq_one_letter_code
_entity_poly.pdbx_strand_id
1 'polypeptide(L)'
;MNDLVIKKKERTYLKSVFEITWENLSPIFDELAKRSIGSATELEQWLRDRSELDALLEEDFAWRYIRMTCNTADEALLNSFQYFATEIEPKVAPLNDQLNRKFIESPFLTELDQSKYAILIRGTKQALALFREENIPLQTTIQVEQQKYQGITGAMSVTLNGQEYTLEQAATFLKDTNRETRKNAWQSISNRRLVEKDTLNDLFNTLRALRHQVAQNANFDNFRDYMFAALGRFDYTAEDCFQFHEAIEKTVVPVLAKHADARKKALALPSLQPWDMEVDTSGKPALKPFKDGAELIEKSITCFGKLDPFLGERLQAMKANGLFDVESRKGKAPGGYNYPLAETGAPFIFPGSKEQYNGVTDVTDARLLARHAVWSEKDPAGTGRRRAETLQSLQGAERRSRCEF
;
A
#
# COMPACT_ATOMS: atom_id res chain seq x y z
N MET A 1 -29.69 9.29 -9.26
CA MET A 1 -28.97 8.01 -9.24
C MET A 1 -27.76 7.94 -10.20
N ASN A 2 -27.31 9.05 -10.79
CA ASN A 2 -26.25 9.03 -11.83
C ASN A 2 -24.84 9.41 -11.34
N ASP A 3 -24.61 9.64 -10.05
CA ASP A 3 -23.36 10.21 -9.56
C ASP A 3 -22.42 9.20 -8.84
N LEU A 4 -22.76 7.91 -8.86
CA LEU A 4 -21.94 6.87 -8.24
C LEU A 4 -20.80 6.35 -9.14
N VAL A 5 -20.77 6.80 -10.40
CA VAL A 5 -19.67 6.44 -11.32
C VAL A 5 -18.50 7.38 -11.05
N ILE A 6 -17.37 6.82 -10.64
CA ILE A 6 -16.13 7.59 -10.53
C ILE A 6 -15.72 8.01 -11.94
N LYS A 7 -15.82 9.31 -12.23
CA LYS A 7 -15.39 9.84 -13.51
C LYS A 7 -13.87 9.91 -13.53
N LYS A 8 -13.26 9.16 -14.44
CA LYS A 8 -11.84 9.33 -14.73
C LYS A 8 -11.58 10.78 -15.14
N LYS A 9 -10.39 11.27 -14.76
CA LYS A 9 -9.94 12.58 -15.21
C LYS A 9 -9.90 12.60 -16.75
N GLU A 10 -10.48 13.61 -17.37
CA GLU A 10 -10.42 13.76 -18.81
C GLU A 10 -8.98 14.04 -19.25
N ARG A 11 -8.51 13.24 -20.20
CA ARG A 11 -7.18 13.42 -20.78
C ARG A 11 -7.23 14.50 -21.85
N THR A 12 -6.29 15.42 -21.81
CA THR A 12 -6.16 16.50 -22.77
C THR A 12 -5.07 16.22 -23.82
N TYR A 13 -4.03 15.52 -23.42
CA TYR A 13 -2.89 15.13 -24.26
C TYR A 13 -3.07 13.75 -24.85
N LEU A 14 -3.28 12.72 -24.04
CA LEU A 14 -3.45 11.33 -24.47
C LEU A 14 -4.93 11.01 -24.74
N LYS A 15 -5.48 11.53 -25.84
CA LYS A 15 -6.91 11.45 -26.14
C LYS A 15 -7.43 10.05 -26.50
N SER A 16 -6.55 9.19 -27.02
CA SER A 16 -6.91 7.82 -27.40
C SER A 16 -6.62 6.82 -26.29
N VAL A 17 -7.46 5.78 -26.19
CA VAL A 17 -7.17 4.58 -25.40
C VAL A 17 -6.31 3.67 -26.26
N PHE A 18 -5.19 3.22 -25.73
CA PHE A 18 -4.30 2.26 -26.38
C PHE A 18 -3.76 1.25 -25.37
N GLU A 19 -3.38 0.11 -25.85
CA GLU A 19 -2.73 -0.92 -25.05
C GLU A 19 -1.31 -0.48 -24.66
N ILE A 20 -0.90 -0.77 -23.43
CA ILE A 20 0.44 -0.46 -22.95
C ILE A 20 1.43 -1.47 -23.54
N THR A 21 1.98 -1.10 -24.67
CA THR A 21 3.07 -1.77 -25.36
C THR A 21 4.19 -0.76 -25.65
N TRP A 22 5.41 -1.26 -25.87
CA TRP A 22 6.53 -0.39 -26.16
C TRP A 22 6.32 0.44 -27.45
N GLU A 23 5.72 -0.19 -28.45
CA GLU A 23 5.43 0.43 -29.76
C GLU A 23 4.50 1.63 -29.62
N ASN A 24 3.54 1.54 -28.69
CA ASN A 24 2.58 2.63 -28.42
C ASN A 24 3.19 3.73 -27.53
N LEU A 25 4.07 3.37 -26.60
CA LEU A 25 4.67 4.29 -25.64
C LEU A 25 5.84 5.09 -26.20
N SER A 26 6.72 4.44 -26.96
CA SER A 26 7.96 5.05 -27.46
C SER A 26 7.72 6.37 -28.19
N PRO A 27 6.73 6.51 -29.11
CA PRO A 27 6.48 7.78 -29.79
C PRO A 27 6.06 8.92 -28.85
N ILE A 28 5.39 8.61 -27.75
CA ILE A 28 4.90 9.59 -26.76
C ILE A 28 6.08 10.13 -25.96
N PHE A 29 6.95 9.24 -25.47
CA PHE A 29 8.18 9.63 -24.82
C PHE A 29 9.09 10.46 -25.74
N ASP A 30 9.23 10.05 -26.99
CA ASP A 30 10.00 10.76 -28.00
C ASP A 30 9.46 12.17 -28.24
N GLU A 31 8.16 12.34 -28.34
CA GLU A 31 7.54 13.64 -28.52
C GLU A 31 7.80 14.56 -27.31
N LEU A 32 7.54 14.06 -26.07
CA LEU A 32 7.80 14.82 -24.84
C LEU A 32 9.29 15.19 -24.71
N ALA A 33 10.20 14.29 -25.07
CA ALA A 33 11.64 14.55 -25.01
C ALA A 33 12.08 15.61 -26.03
N LYS A 34 11.53 15.61 -27.25
CA LYS A 34 11.90 16.50 -28.37
C LYS A 34 11.15 17.84 -28.38
N ARG A 35 10.02 17.93 -27.67
CA ARG A 35 9.17 19.14 -27.64
C ARG A 35 9.95 20.36 -27.18
N SER A 36 9.95 21.44 -27.97
CA SER A 36 10.52 22.72 -27.58
C SER A 36 9.67 23.39 -26.51
N ILE A 37 10.30 24.03 -25.54
CA ILE A 37 9.67 24.77 -24.45
C ILE A 37 10.26 26.18 -24.49
N GLY A 38 9.43 27.18 -24.77
CA GLY A 38 9.83 28.56 -24.96
C GLY A 38 9.34 29.51 -23.85
N SER A 39 8.63 29.01 -22.84
CA SER A 39 8.12 29.81 -21.72
C SER A 39 7.79 28.96 -20.49
N ALA A 40 7.62 29.61 -19.33
CA ALA A 40 7.14 28.95 -18.10
C ALA A 40 5.73 28.34 -18.27
N THR A 41 4.84 28.98 -19.01
CA THR A 41 3.51 28.46 -19.31
C THR A 41 3.56 27.18 -20.15
N GLU A 42 4.47 27.13 -21.14
CA GLU A 42 4.68 25.92 -21.92
C GLU A 42 5.35 24.81 -21.10
N LEU A 43 6.24 25.15 -20.16
CA LEU A 43 6.79 24.19 -19.21
C LEU A 43 5.70 23.61 -18.30
N GLU A 44 4.78 24.43 -17.79
CA GLU A 44 3.63 23.94 -17.03
C GLU A 44 2.71 23.02 -17.86
N GLN A 45 2.50 23.35 -19.14
CA GLN A 45 1.70 22.50 -20.02
C GLN A 45 2.41 21.17 -20.29
N TRP A 46 3.71 21.20 -20.56
CA TRP A 46 4.54 20.01 -20.73
C TRP A 46 4.51 19.11 -19.48
N LEU A 47 4.56 19.67 -18.28
CA LEU A 47 4.40 18.94 -17.02
C LEU A 47 3.03 18.28 -16.91
N ARG A 48 1.97 18.95 -17.33
CA ARG A 48 0.60 18.38 -17.34
C ARG A 48 0.51 17.20 -18.30
N ASP A 49 1.03 17.34 -19.51
CA ASP A 49 1.01 16.30 -20.54
C ASP A 49 1.82 15.08 -20.09
N ARG A 50 3.02 15.32 -19.55
CA ARG A 50 3.82 14.26 -18.92
C ARG A 50 3.07 13.58 -17.77
N SER A 51 2.40 14.32 -16.93
CA SER A 51 1.60 13.77 -15.81
C SER A 51 0.45 12.87 -16.28
N GLU A 52 -0.11 13.09 -17.47
CA GLU A 52 -1.10 12.17 -18.06
C GLU A 52 -0.46 10.84 -18.45
N LEU A 53 0.76 10.85 -19.02
CA LEU A 53 1.50 9.64 -19.34
C LEU A 53 1.91 8.87 -18.08
N ASP A 54 2.44 9.58 -17.07
CA ASP A 54 2.83 8.98 -15.80
C ASP A 54 1.61 8.31 -15.13
N ALA A 55 0.46 8.98 -15.07
CA ALA A 55 -0.78 8.46 -14.50
C ALA A 55 -1.30 7.21 -15.24
N LEU A 56 -1.20 7.19 -16.56
CA LEU A 56 -1.57 6.04 -17.38
C LEU A 56 -0.71 4.82 -17.05
N LEU A 57 0.62 5.01 -16.99
CA LEU A 57 1.56 3.92 -16.69
C LEU A 57 1.39 3.40 -15.27
N GLU A 58 1.26 4.32 -14.30
CA GLU A 58 1.03 3.97 -12.90
C GLU A 58 -0.26 3.16 -12.71
N GLU A 59 -1.37 3.56 -13.36
CA GLU A 59 -2.63 2.84 -13.21
C GLU A 59 -2.63 1.50 -13.93
N ASP A 60 -1.99 1.38 -15.12
CA ASP A 60 -1.85 0.10 -15.81
C ASP A 60 -1.02 -0.89 -14.96
N PHE A 61 0.12 -0.45 -14.43
CA PHE A 61 0.92 -1.26 -13.51
C PHE A 61 0.15 -1.64 -12.24
N ALA A 62 -0.58 -0.68 -11.66
CA ALA A 62 -1.42 -0.92 -10.49
C ALA A 62 -2.41 -2.06 -10.74
N TRP A 63 -3.14 -2.03 -11.85
CA TRP A 63 -4.10 -3.08 -12.20
C TRP A 63 -3.46 -4.44 -12.44
N ARG A 64 -2.27 -4.48 -13.06
CA ARG A 64 -1.52 -5.75 -13.23
C ARG A 64 -1.13 -6.33 -11.87
N TYR A 65 -0.60 -5.50 -10.98
CA TYR A 65 -0.25 -5.88 -9.61
C TYR A 65 -1.47 -6.32 -8.80
N ILE A 66 -2.55 -5.56 -8.81
CA ILE A 66 -3.80 -5.86 -8.11
C ILE A 66 -4.35 -7.21 -8.55
N ARG A 67 -4.50 -7.42 -9.85
CA ARG A 67 -5.05 -8.68 -10.39
C ARG A 67 -4.17 -9.88 -10.03
N MET A 68 -2.86 -9.77 -10.17
CA MET A 68 -1.91 -10.81 -9.80
C MET A 68 -2.00 -11.14 -8.30
N THR A 69 -2.08 -10.16 -7.41
CA THR A 69 -2.18 -10.40 -5.97
C THR A 69 -3.56 -10.92 -5.54
N CYS A 70 -4.62 -10.58 -6.26
CA CYS A 70 -5.95 -11.16 -6.06
C CYS A 70 -6.00 -12.65 -6.37
N ASN A 71 -5.16 -13.15 -7.29
CA ASN A 71 -5.05 -14.57 -7.63
C ASN A 71 -3.63 -14.93 -8.08
N THR A 72 -2.78 -15.25 -7.11
CA THR A 72 -1.36 -15.58 -7.33
C THR A 72 -1.14 -16.93 -8.02
N ALA A 73 -2.19 -17.75 -8.17
CA ALA A 73 -2.13 -19.03 -8.86
C ALA A 73 -2.43 -18.93 -10.36
N ASP A 74 -2.86 -17.77 -10.84
CA ASP A 74 -3.19 -17.53 -12.25
C ASP A 74 -1.93 -17.10 -13.02
N GLU A 75 -1.45 -17.99 -13.88
CA GLU A 75 -0.24 -17.75 -14.69
C GLU A 75 -0.41 -16.59 -15.68
N ALA A 76 -1.61 -16.36 -16.22
CA ALA A 76 -1.83 -15.26 -17.16
C ALA A 76 -1.72 -13.89 -16.47
N LEU A 77 -2.23 -13.78 -15.23
CA LEU A 77 -2.11 -12.58 -14.43
C LEU A 77 -0.65 -12.34 -14.00
N LEU A 78 0.06 -13.41 -13.62
CA LEU A 78 1.49 -13.35 -13.31
C LEU A 78 2.29 -12.89 -14.54
N ASN A 79 2.07 -13.49 -15.71
CA ASN A 79 2.75 -13.12 -16.94
C ASN A 79 2.46 -11.67 -17.34
N SER A 80 1.23 -11.20 -17.14
CA SER A 80 0.86 -9.80 -17.40
C SER A 80 1.64 -8.82 -16.51
N PHE A 81 1.81 -9.14 -15.23
CA PHE A 81 2.64 -8.34 -14.32
C PHE A 81 4.11 -8.38 -14.72
N GLN A 82 4.65 -9.58 -14.99
CA GLN A 82 6.05 -9.76 -15.40
C GLN A 82 6.36 -9.03 -16.70
N TYR A 83 5.46 -9.06 -17.68
CA TYR A 83 5.63 -8.33 -18.94
C TYR A 83 5.90 -6.83 -18.69
N PHE A 84 5.12 -6.19 -17.82
CA PHE A 84 5.36 -4.79 -17.51
C PHE A 84 6.72 -4.59 -16.82
N ALA A 85 7.03 -5.41 -15.84
CA ALA A 85 8.27 -5.32 -15.06
C ALA A 85 9.54 -5.61 -15.88
N THR A 86 9.47 -6.48 -16.91
CA THR A 86 10.64 -6.91 -17.70
C THR A 86 10.74 -6.25 -19.08
N GLU A 87 9.61 -5.86 -19.67
CA GLU A 87 9.59 -5.33 -21.04
C GLU A 87 9.26 -3.83 -21.13
N ILE A 88 8.49 -3.30 -20.18
CA ILE A 88 8.08 -1.90 -20.22
C ILE A 88 8.95 -1.05 -19.31
N GLU A 89 9.00 -1.35 -18.02
CA GLU A 89 9.67 -0.51 -17.01
C GLU A 89 11.17 -0.30 -17.29
N PRO A 90 11.97 -1.31 -17.71
CA PRO A 90 13.37 -1.10 -18.02
C PRO A 90 13.62 -0.15 -19.20
N LYS A 91 12.68 -0.08 -20.15
CA LYS A 91 12.76 0.85 -21.30
C LYS A 91 12.29 2.25 -20.93
N VAL A 92 11.32 2.35 -20.02
CA VAL A 92 10.79 3.63 -19.53
C VAL A 92 11.75 4.33 -18.57
N ALA A 93 12.50 3.60 -17.75
CA ALA A 93 13.37 4.17 -16.73
C ALA A 93 14.39 5.19 -17.27
N PRO A 94 15.19 4.92 -18.33
CA PRO A 94 16.12 5.90 -18.87
C PRO A 94 15.41 7.09 -19.54
N LEU A 95 14.22 6.90 -20.10
CA LEU A 95 13.43 7.98 -20.68
C LEU A 95 12.88 8.91 -19.60
N ASN A 96 12.45 8.36 -18.49
CA ASN A 96 12.04 9.16 -17.32
C ASN A 96 13.20 9.98 -16.76
N ASP A 97 14.44 9.44 -16.72
CA ASP A 97 15.63 10.21 -16.36
C ASP A 97 15.86 11.36 -17.35
N GLN A 98 15.74 11.10 -18.64
CA GLN A 98 15.85 12.14 -19.68
C GLN A 98 14.80 13.26 -19.51
N LEU A 99 13.53 12.89 -19.27
CA LEU A 99 12.48 13.87 -19.02
C LEU A 99 12.70 14.64 -17.71
N ASN A 100 13.23 13.98 -16.68
CA ASN A 100 13.62 14.63 -15.43
C ASN A 100 14.71 15.65 -15.62
N ARG A 101 15.76 15.33 -16.41
CA ARG A 101 16.83 16.29 -16.78
C ARG A 101 16.25 17.47 -17.53
N LYS A 102 15.46 17.21 -18.57
CA LYS A 102 14.78 18.27 -19.34
C LYS A 102 13.99 19.23 -18.46
N PHE A 103 13.28 18.72 -17.44
CA PHE A 103 12.54 19.55 -16.50
C PHE A 103 13.48 20.41 -15.63
N ILE A 104 14.49 19.80 -15.02
CA ILE A 104 15.38 20.47 -14.05
C ILE A 104 16.34 21.44 -14.75
N GLU A 105 16.75 21.15 -15.97
CA GLU A 105 17.66 21.98 -16.77
C GLU A 105 16.92 23.07 -17.59
N SER A 106 15.60 23.12 -17.51
CA SER A 106 14.80 24.14 -18.20
C SER A 106 15.17 25.55 -17.73
N PRO A 107 15.46 26.49 -18.65
CA PRO A 107 15.73 27.88 -18.28
C PRO A 107 14.52 28.57 -17.60
N PHE A 108 13.32 28.03 -17.78
CA PHE A 108 12.07 28.54 -17.20
C PHE A 108 11.73 27.96 -15.84
N LEU A 109 12.59 27.07 -15.28
CA LEU A 109 12.33 26.42 -14.00
C LEU A 109 12.14 27.42 -12.85
N THR A 110 12.94 28.50 -12.85
CA THR A 110 12.89 29.55 -11.81
C THR A 110 11.70 30.48 -11.94
N GLU A 111 11.03 30.50 -13.10
CA GLU A 111 9.85 31.29 -13.36
C GLU A 111 8.56 30.60 -12.90
N LEU A 112 8.62 29.27 -12.61
CA LEU A 112 7.50 28.54 -12.03
C LEU A 112 7.22 29.02 -10.61
N ASP A 113 5.95 28.92 -10.19
CA ASP A 113 5.57 29.15 -8.78
C ASP A 113 6.31 28.17 -7.85
N GLN A 114 7.35 28.67 -7.20
CA GLN A 114 8.23 27.86 -6.35
C GLN A 114 7.47 27.27 -5.16
N SER A 115 6.39 27.90 -4.67
CA SER A 115 5.56 27.35 -3.59
C SER A 115 4.75 26.14 -4.04
N LYS A 116 4.27 26.16 -5.27
CA LYS A 116 3.47 25.10 -5.90
C LYS A 116 4.35 23.90 -6.32
N TYR A 117 5.54 24.18 -6.88
CA TYR A 117 6.38 23.16 -7.48
C TYR A 117 7.57 22.70 -6.63
N ALA A 118 7.79 23.29 -5.43
CA ALA A 118 8.93 22.99 -4.57
C ALA A 118 9.13 21.48 -4.30
N ILE A 119 8.06 20.77 -3.99
CA ILE A 119 8.10 19.33 -3.69
C ILE A 119 8.44 18.52 -4.95
N LEU A 120 7.83 18.87 -6.10
CA LEU A 120 8.11 18.21 -7.37
C LEU A 120 9.57 18.42 -7.78
N ILE A 121 10.07 19.65 -7.71
CA ILE A 121 11.47 19.99 -8.05
C ILE A 121 12.44 19.21 -7.14
N ARG A 122 12.20 19.20 -5.82
CA ARG A 122 13.03 18.47 -4.85
C ARG A 122 13.03 16.97 -5.14
N GLY A 123 11.85 16.39 -5.37
CA GLY A 123 11.71 14.96 -5.72
C GLY A 123 12.39 14.59 -7.02
N THR A 124 12.25 15.42 -8.06
CA THR A 124 12.89 15.18 -9.35
C THR A 124 14.42 15.27 -9.26
N LYS A 125 14.96 16.26 -8.54
CA LYS A 125 16.40 16.34 -8.28
C LYS A 125 16.92 15.11 -7.55
N GLN A 126 16.16 14.61 -6.58
CA GLN A 126 16.52 13.38 -5.86
C GLN A 126 16.49 12.16 -6.78
N ALA A 127 15.47 12.02 -7.63
CA ALA A 127 15.39 10.94 -8.60
C ALA A 127 16.59 10.91 -9.54
N LEU A 128 17.01 12.08 -10.07
CA LEU A 128 18.22 12.23 -10.89
C LEU A 128 19.50 11.84 -10.13
N ALA A 129 19.61 12.22 -8.86
CA ALA A 129 20.77 11.88 -8.04
C ALA A 129 20.89 10.37 -7.78
N LEU A 130 19.77 9.66 -7.73
CA LEU A 130 19.69 8.22 -7.47
C LEU A 130 19.77 7.35 -8.72
N PHE A 131 19.44 7.89 -9.89
CA PHE A 131 19.37 7.11 -11.13
C PHE A 131 20.74 6.55 -11.52
N ARG A 132 20.77 5.24 -11.82
CA ARG A 132 21.92 4.52 -12.38
C ARG A 132 21.39 3.51 -13.38
N GLU A 133 21.91 3.50 -14.60
CA GLU A 133 21.51 2.51 -15.62
C GLU A 133 21.81 1.09 -15.17
N GLU A 134 22.91 0.87 -14.43
CA GLU A 134 23.29 -0.43 -13.88
C GLU A 134 22.26 -0.98 -12.87
N ASN A 135 21.43 -0.11 -12.30
CA ASN A 135 20.38 -0.53 -11.37
C ASN A 135 19.11 -1.01 -12.08
N ILE A 136 18.90 -0.71 -13.35
CA ILE A 136 17.71 -1.12 -14.09
C ILE A 136 17.55 -2.66 -14.06
N PRO A 137 18.51 -3.48 -14.49
CA PRO A 137 18.36 -4.93 -14.45
C PRO A 137 18.26 -5.48 -13.01
N LEU A 138 18.89 -4.83 -12.03
CA LEU A 138 18.78 -5.23 -10.62
C LEU A 138 17.38 -4.97 -10.08
N GLN A 139 16.78 -3.83 -10.38
CA GLN A 139 15.42 -3.47 -9.97
C GLN A 139 14.39 -4.40 -10.61
N THR A 140 14.54 -4.70 -11.90
CA THR A 140 13.71 -5.72 -12.58
C THR A 140 13.78 -7.08 -11.86
N THR A 141 15.00 -7.55 -11.57
CA THR A 141 15.19 -8.81 -10.84
C THR A 141 14.55 -8.75 -9.46
N ILE A 142 14.71 -7.65 -8.72
CA ILE A 142 14.11 -7.46 -7.39
C ILE A 142 12.59 -7.57 -7.47
N GLN A 143 11.94 -6.97 -8.45
CA GLN A 143 10.49 -7.04 -8.62
C GLN A 143 10.02 -8.49 -8.86
N VAL A 144 10.68 -9.21 -9.76
CA VAL A 144 10.37 -10.61 -10.05
C VAL A 144 10.58 -11.50 -8.83
N GLU A 145 11.68 -11.32 -8.10
CA GLU A 145 11.96 -12.08 -6.88
C GLU A 145 10.96 -11.76 -5.76
N GLN A 146 10.59 -10.49 -5.55
CA GLN A 146 9.59 -10.10 -4.56
C GLN A 146 8.22 -10.74 -4.81
N GLN A 147 7.85 -10.93 -6.07
CA GLN A 147 6.59 -11.57 -6.42
C GLN A 147 6.52 -13.05 -5.96
N LYS A 148 7.68 -13.76 -5.91
CA LYS A 148 7.74 -15.14 -5.41
C LYS A 148 7.23 -15.26 -3.97
N TYR A 149 7.50 -14.25 -3.13
CA TYR A 149 6.98 -14.22 -1.76
C TYR A 149 5.44 -14.28 -1.74
N GLN A 150 4.78 -13.55 -2.62
CA GLN A 150 3.32 -13.52 -2.71
C GLN A 150 2.75 -14.89 -3.11
N GLY A 151 3.39 -15.56 -4.09
CA GLY A 151 3.00 -16.91 -4.52
C GLY A 151 3.17 -17.95 -3.41
N ILE A 152 4.34 -17.97 -2.76
CA ILE A 152 4.64 -18.91 -1.66
C ILE A 152 3.64 -18.72 -0.50
N THR A 153 3.47 -17.49 -0.05
CA THR A 153 2.64 -17.20 1.13
C THR A 153 1.15 -17.29 0.84
N GLY A 154 0.70 -16.90 -0.36
CA GLY A 154 -0.69 -17.01 -0.80
C GLY A 154 -1.18 -18.47 -0.98
N ALA A 155 -0.26 -19.40 -1.19
CA ALA A 155 -0.55 -20.84 -1.29
C ALA A 155 -0.66 -21.55 0.07
N MET A 156 -0.28 -20.88 1.18
CA MET A 156 -0.29 -21.52 2.50
C MET A 156 -1.71 -21.75 3.01
N SER A 157 -1.99 -22.98 3.41
CA SER A 157 -3.22 -23.38 4.10
C SER A 157 -2.93 -24.40 5.20
N VAL A 158 -3.87 -24.54 6.12
CA VAL A 158 -3.85 -25.53 7.21
C VAL A 158 -5.18 -26.25 7.31
N THR A 159 -5.14 -27.49 7.79
CA THR A 159 -6.38 -28.24 8.09
C THR A 159 -6.65 -28.21 9.58
N LEU A 160 -7.81 -27.70 9.97
CA LEU A 160 -8.33 -27.70 11.36
C LEU A 160 -9.69 -28.39 11.38
N ASN A 161 -9.89 -29.34 12.26
CA ASN A 161 -11.14 -30.10 12.41
C ASN A 161 -11.63 -30.72 11.07
N GLY A 162 -10.73 -31.15 10.21
CA GLY A 162 -11.04 -31.78 8.91
C GLY A 162 -11.38 -30.79 7.77
N GLN A 163 -11.34 -29.49 8.03
CA GLN A 163 -11.57 -28.45 7.04
C GLN A 163 -10.29 -27.66 6.73
N GLU A 164 -10.08 -27.34 5.44
CA GLU A 164 -8.96 -26.49 4.98
C GLU A 164 -9.30 -25.01 5.20
N TYR A 165 -8.31 -24.26 5.70
CA TYR A 165 -8.37 -22.81 5.94
C TYR A 165 -7.11 -22.14 5.42
N THR A 166 -7.23 -20.91 4.94
CA THR A 166 -6.06 -20.03 4.80
C THR A 166 -5.47 -19.73 6.18
N LEU A 167 -4.22 -19.25 6.23
CA LEU A 167 -3.60 -18.91 7.53
C LEU A 167 -4.40 -17.80 8.26
N GLU A 168 -4.97 -16.87 7.52
CA GLU A 168 -5.81 -15.78 8.03
C GLU A 168 -7.12 -16.30 8.59
N GLN A 169 -7.81 -17.19 7.87
CA GLN A 169 -9.01 -17.84 8.36
C GLN A 169 -8.71 -18.68 9.61
N ALA A 170 -7.63 -19.43 9.61
CA ALA A 170 -7.20 -20.21 10.78
C ALA A 170 -6.86 -19.32 11.99
N ALA A 171 -6.33 -18.12 11.76
CA ALA A 171 -6.03 -17.18 12.84
C ALA A 171 -7.27 -16.67 13.59
N THR A 172 -8.47 -16.77 13.02
CA THR A 172 -9.71 -16.42 13.73
C THR A 172 -9.95 -17.32 14.96
N PHE A 173 -9.46 -18.57 14.91
CA PHE A 173 -9.53 -19.50 16.06
C PHE A 173 -8.65 -19.07 17.25
N LEU A 174 -7.70 -18.13 17.07
CA LEU A 174 -6.91 -17.56 18.16
C LEU A 174 -7.74 -16.73 19.15
N LYS A 175 -8.97 -16.38 18.78
CA LYS A 175 -9.94 -15.68 19.65
C LYS A 175 -10.94 -16.62 20.32
N ASP A 176 -10.86 -17.92 20.06
CA ASP A 176 -11.76 -18.91 20.70
C ASP A 176 -11.57 -18.90 22.22
N THR A 177 -12.65 -19.09 22.97
CA THR A 177 -12.61 -19.18 24.43
C THR A 177 -11.91 -20.45 24.91
N ASN A 178 -11.93 -21.52 24.12
CA ASN A 178 -11.23 -22.77 24.41
C ASN A 178 -9.73 -22.64 24.11
N ARG A 179 -8.89 -22.81 25.13
CA ARG A 179 -7.45 -22.64 25.02
C ARG A 179 -6.77 -23.67 24.10
N GLU A 180 -7.24 -24.92 24.09
CA GLU A 180 -6.68 -25.98 23.23
C GLU A 180 -7.00 -25.69 21.74
N THR A 181 -8.16 -25.17 21.43
CA THR A 181 -8.52 -24.69 20.08
C THR A 181 -7.51 -23.62 19.63
N ARG A 182 -7.24 -22.62 20.47
CA ARG A 182 -6.28 -21.55 20.16
C ARG A 182 -4.88 -22.10 19.96
N LYS A 183 -4.41 -22.99 20.86
CA LYS A 183 -3.10 -23.61 20.77
C LYS A 183 -2.93 -24.41 19.47
N ASN A 184 -3.91 -25.25 19.14
CA ASN A 184 -3.88 -26.06 17.94
C ASN A 184 -3.84 -25.19 16.67
N ALA A 185 -4.65 -24.12 16.61
CA ALA A 185 -4.63 -23.18 15.50
C ALA A 185 -3.26 -22.48 15.37
N TRP A 186 -2.72 -21.98 16.48
CA TRP A 186 -1.40 -21.31 16.48
C TRP A 186 -0.28 -22.26 16.04
N GLN A 187 -0.26 -23.48 16.55
CA GLN A 187 0.75 -24.48 16.19
C GLN A 187 0.64 -24.88 14.72
N SER A 188 -0.58 -25.10 14.20
CA SER A 188 -0.79 -25.43 12.79
C SER A 188 -0.31 -24.32 11.86
N ILE A 189 -0.66 -23.06 12.15
CA ILE A 189 -0.20 -21.90 11.39
C ILE A 189 1.34 -21.77 11.44
N SER A 190 1.92 -21.90 12.63
CA SER A 190 3.36 -21.77 12.83
C SER A 190 4.13 -22.88 12.11
N ASN A 191 3.67 -24.13 12.25
CA ASN A 191 4.29 -25.28 11.58
C ASN A 191 4.21 -25.14 10.05
N ARG A 192 3.06 -24.67 9.50
CA ARG A 192 2.92 -24.45 8.06
C ARG A 192 3.92 -23.40 7.53
N ARG A 193 4.12 -22.32 8.29
CA ARG A 193 5.13 -21.30 7.96
C ARG A 193 6.55 -21.84 8.02
N LEU A 194 6.85 -22.68 9.01
CA LEU A 194 8.18 -23.30 9.17
C LEU A 194 8.55 -24.23 8.02
N VAL A 195 7.59 -24.83 7.33
CA VAL A 195 7.84 -25.64 6.12
C VAL A 195 8.55 -24.82 5.03
N GLU A 196 8.21 -23.54 4.89
CA GLU A 196 8.80 -22.65 3.88
C GLU A 196 10.00 -21.85 4.40
N LYS A 197 10.49 -22.15 5.60
CA LYS A 197 11.54 -21.35 6.26
C LYS A 197 12.78 -21.18 5.38
N ASP A 198 13.29 -22.25 4.83
CA ASP A 198 14.54 -22.20 4.06
C ASP A 198 14.33 -21.50 2.72
N THR A 199 13.25 -21.80 2.01
CA THR A 199 12.86 -21.11 0.78
C THR A 199 12.74 -19.60 0.98
N LEU A 200 12.07 -19.18 2.08
CA LEU A 200 11.89 -17.75 2.38
C LEU A 200 13.19 -17.08 2.82
N ASN A 201 14.06 -17.80 3.55
CA ASN A 201 15.39 -17.30 3.94
C ASN A 201 16.28 -17.08 2.71
N ASP A 202 16.29 -18.02 1.77
CA ASP A 202 17.08 -17.92 0.54
C ASP A 202 16.58 -16.76 -0.32
N LEU A 203 15.26 -16.61 -0.47
CA LEU A 203 14.64 -15.48 -1.15
C LEU A 203 15.02 -14.14 -0.49
N PHE A 204 14.95 -14.07 0.84
CA PHE A 204 15.34 -12.87 1.59
C PHE A 204 16.83 -12.53 1.38
N ASN A 205 17.72 -13.52 1.43
CA ASN A 205 19.16 -13.32 1.21
C ASN A 205 19.45 -12.84 -0.22
N THR A 206 18.76 -13.39 -1.22
CA THR A 206 18.85 -12.94 -2.62
C THR A 206 18.42 -11.48 -2.74
N LEU A 207 17.24 -11.12 -2.23
CA LEU A 207 16.74 -9.75 -2.26
C LEU A 207 17.65 -8.78 -1.49
N ARG A 208 18.23 -9.21 -0.36
CA ARG A 208 19.16 -8.39 0.42
C ARG A 208 20.43 -8.09 -0.39
N ALA A 209 20.99 -9.08 -1.07
CA ALA A 209 22.19 -8.90 -1.89
C ALA A 209 21.94 -7.94 -3.06
N LEU A 210 20.85 -8.12 -3.80
CA LEU A 210 20.45 -7.24 -4.91
C LEU A 210 20.22 -5.81 -4.45
N ARG A 211 19.50 -5.62 -3.34
CA ARG A 211 19.23 -4.30 -2.76
C ARG A 211 20.49 -3.60 -2.28
N HIS A 212 21.43 -4.34 -1.71
CA HIS A 212 22.74 -3.79 -1.31
C HIS A 212 23.50 -3.30 -2.55
N GLN A 213 23.53 -4.08 -3.63
CA GLN A 213 24.17 -3.68 -4.89
C GLN A 213 23.54 -2.42 -5.48
N VAL A 214 22.19 -2.32 -5.45
CA VAL A 214 21.48 -1.10 -5.91
C VAL A 214 21.95 0.13 -5.11
N ALA A 215 22.08 0.01 -3.80
CA ALA A 215 22.55 1.10 -2.94
C ALA A 215 24.01 1.49 -3.27
N GLN A 216 24.89 0.50 -3.41
CA GLN A 216 26.31 0.74 -3.75
C GLN A 216 26.48 1.43 -5.10
N ASN A 217 25.76 1.01 -6.13
CA ASN A 217 25.78 1.64 -7.44
C ASN A 217 25.35 3.12 -7.37
N ALA A 218 24.48 3.47 -6.43
CA ALA A 218 24.04 4.84 -6.18
C ALA A 218 24.91 5.60 -5.16
N ASN A 219 26.10 5.06 -4.80
CA ASN A 219 27.06 5.62 -3.84
C ASN A 219 26.53 5.72 -2.40
N PHE A 220 25.72 4.75 -1.95
CA PHE A 220 25.30 4.62 -0.57
C PHE A 220 25.98 3.42 0.08
N ASP A 221 26.39 3.57 1.33
CA ASP A 221 27.03 2.50 2.11
C ASP A 221 26.05 1.36 2.44
N ASN A 222 24.77 1.66 2.50
CA ASN A 222 23.75 0.69 2.85
C ASN A 222 22.38 1.00 2.21
N PHE A 223 21.53 -0.02 2.15
CA PHE A 223 20.22 0.08 1.50
C PHE A 223 19.23 0.96 2.28
N ARG A 224 19.36 1.10 3.61
CA ARG A 224 18.49 1.99 4.42
C ARG A 224 18.64 3.43 3.95
N ASP A 225 19.85 3.93 3.85
CA ASP A 225 20.11 5.34 3.51
C ASP A 225 19.73 5.64 2.05
N TYR A 226 19.99 4.67 1.15
CA TYR A 226 19.45 4.72 -0.21
C TYR A 226 17.92 4.85 -0.21
N MET A 227 17.21 4.02 0.57
CA MET A 227 15.75 4.04 0.65
C MET A 227 15.19 5.30 1.33
N PHE A 228 15.91 5.90 2.28
CA PHE A 228 15.52 7.20 2.82
C PHE A 228 15.45 8.26 1.71
N ALA A 229 16.47 8.30 0.86
CA ALA A 229 16.51 9.18 -0.29
C ALA A 229 15.43 8.81 -1.34
N ALA A 230 15.31 7.53 -1.70
CA ALA A 230 14.36 7.05 -2.71
C ALA A 230 12.89 7.26 -2.31
N LEU A 231 12.57 7.17 -1.02
CA LEU A 231 11.23 7.43 -0.49
C LEU A 231 10.95 8.92 -0.23
N GLY A 232 11.88 9.82 -0.56
CA GLY A 232 11.70 11.26 -0.35
C GLY A 232 11.55 11.63 1.13
N ARG A 233 12.25 10.94 2.03
CA ARG A 233 12.22 11.24 3.47
C ARG A 233 13.17 12.40 3.78
N PHE A 234 12.75 13.61 3.44
CA PHE A 234 13.59 14.79 3.51
C PHE A 234 13.57 15.52 4.86
N ASP A 235 12.54 15.27 5.66
CA ASP A 235 12.22 16.13 6.83
C ASP A 235 12.61 15.48 8.17
N TYR A 236 13.18 14.26 8.13
CA TYR A 236 13.73 13.54 9.29
C TYR A 236 14.83 12.56 8.86
N THR A 237 15.66 12.16 9.79
CA THR A 237 16.84 11.33 9.59
C THR A 237 16.66 9.92 10.15
N ALA A 238 17.60 9.01 9.85
CA ALA A 238 17.64 7.70 10.50
C ALA A 238 17.87 7.82 12.02
N GLU A 239 18.63 8.83 12.47
CA GLU A 239 18.86 9.09 13.89
C GLU A 239 17.58 9.49 14.62
N ASP A 240 16.74 10.32 14.01
CA ASP A 240 15.42 10.65 14.57
C ASP A 240 14.55 9.39 14.73
N CYS A 241 14.66 8.44 13.80
CA CYS A 241 13.98 7.15 13.93
C CYS A 241 14.53 6.32 15.10
N PHE A 242 15.83 6.31 15.32
CA PHE A 242 16.42 5.60 16.47
C PHE A 242 15.99 6.22 17.79
N GLN A 243 15.98 7.55 17.91
CA GLN A 243 15.47 8.24 19.10
C GLN A 243 13.99 7.90 19.34
N PHE A 244 13.18 7.82 18.28
CA PHE A 244 11.78 7.38 18.39
C PHE A 244 11.67 5.93 18.90
N HIS A 245 12.52 5.00 18.40
CA HIS A 245 12.56 3.62 18.89
C HIS A 245 12.95 3.55 20.37
N GLU A 246 13.95 4.33 20.81
CA GLU A 246 14.32 4.40 22.22
C GLU A 246 13.18 4.96 23.10
N ALA A 247 12.48 5.97 22.62
CA ALA A 247 11.33 6.52 23.34
C ALA A 247 10.22 5.46 23.49
N ILE A 248 9.94 4.66 22.46
CA ILE A 248 9.00 3.53 22.54
C ILE A 248 9.48 2.50 23.55
N GLU A 249 10.74 2.07 23.48
CA GLU A 249 11.31 1.08 24.41
C GLU A 249 11.16 1.55 25.87
N LYS A 250 11.50 2.80 26.14
CA LYS A 250 11.47 3.35 27.50
C LYS A 250 10.07 3.63 28.04
N THR A 251 9.11 3.97 27.17
CA THR A 251 7.78 4.44 27.61
C THR A 251 6.64 3.48 27.29
N VAL A 252 6.62 2.87 26.10
CA VAL A 252 5.51 2.03 25.65
C VAL A 252 5.70 0.57 26.09
N VAL A 253 6.91 0.02 25.96
CA VAL A 253 7.18 -1.38 26.33
C VAL A 253 6.84 -1.68 27.80
N PRO A 254 7.15 -0.83 28.79
CA PRO A 254 6.70 -1.05 30.18
C PRO A 254 5.18 -1.04 30.36
N VAL A 255 4.44 -0.27 29.55
CA VAL A 255 2.97 -0.27 29.57
C VAL A 255 2.44 -1.60 29.01
N LEU A 256 3.01 -2.09 27.89
CA LEU A 256 2.65 -3.40 27.33
C LEU A 256 2.93 -4.54 28.33
N ALA A 257 4.02 -4.48 29.08
CA ALA A 257 4.31 -5.46 30.14
C ALA A 257 3.23 -5.47 31.23
N LYS A 258 2.75 -4.28 31.67
CA LYS A 258 1.63 -4.18 32.62
C LYS A 258 0.34 -4.79 32.06
N HIS A 259 0.03 -4.56 30.77
CA HIS A 259 -1.13 -5.16 30.12
C HIS A 259 -0.99 -6.68 30.01
N ALA A 260 0.20 -7.19 29.70
CA ALA A 260 0.48 -8.63 29.66
C ALA A 260 0.28 -9.26 31.06
N ASP A 261 0.77 -8.63 32.12
CA ASP A 261 0.54 -9.11 33.49
C ASP A 261 -0.94 -9.08 33.91
N ALA A 262 -1.66 -8.05 33.54
CA ALA A 262 -3.11 -7.96 33.79
C ALA A 262 -3.85 -9.07 33.01
N ARG A 263 -3.50 -9.33 31.73
CA ARG A 263 -4.04 -10.42 30.92
C ARG A 263 -3.78 -11.76 31.54
N LYS A 264 -2.54 -12.01 31.98
CA LYS A 264 -2.13 -13.26 32.65
C LYS A 264 -2.98 -13.54 33.89
N LYS A 265 -3.19 -12.52 34.72
CA LYS A 265 -4.02 -12.62 35.94
C LYS A 265 -5.50 -12.88 35.59
N ALA A 266 -6.06 -12.14 34.62
CA ALA A 266 -7.46 -12.29 34.21
C ALA A 266 -7.75 -13.68 33.61
N LEU A 267 -6.79 -14.27 32.89
CA LEU A 267 -6.89 -15.62 32.34
C LEU A 267 -6.53 -16.72 33.33
N ALA A 268 -6.12 -16.39 34.56
CA ALA A 268 -5.68 -17.31 35.60
C ALA A 268 -4.57 -18.27 35.11
N LEU A 269 -3.60 -17.76 34.35
CA LEU A 269 -2.52 -18.55 33.75
C LEU A 269 -1.19 -18.36 34.50
N PRO A 270 -0.36 -19.41 34.63
CA PRO A 270 0.98 -19.29 35.20
C PRO A 270 1.92 -18.51 34.27
N SER A 271 1.73 -18.61 32.95
CA SER A 271 2.44 -17.87 31.92
C SER A 271 1.58 -17.67 30.68
N LEU A 272 1.73 -16.52 30.01
CA LEU A 272 1.12 -16.30 28.71
C LEU A 272 1.92 -17.05 27.64
N GLN A 273 1.17 -17.59 26.70
CA GLN A 273 1.70 -18.19 25.48
C GLN A 273 1.23 -17.37 24.26
N PRO A 274 1.84 -17.49 23.08
CA PRO A 274 1.43 -16.74 21.91
C PRO A 274 -0.07 -16.87 21.57
N TRP A 275 -0.66 -18.02 21.81
CA TRP A 275 -2.09 -18.26 21.59
C TRP A 275 -3.02 -17.70 22.68
N ASP A 276 -2.48 -17.06 23.69
CA ASP A 276 -3.27 -16.42 24.76
C ASP A 276 -3.42 -14.91 24.54
N MET A 277 -2.88 -14.36 23.44
CA MET A 277 -2.79 -12.92 23.24
C MET A 277 -4.04 -12.29 22.62
N GLU A 278 -4.87 -13.04 21.90
CA GLU A 278 -6.02 -12.50 21.15
C GLU A 278 -7.38 -12.78 21.79
N VAL A 279 -7.49 -13.71 22.74
CA VAL A 279 -8.76 -14.05 23.39
C VAL A 279 -9.25 -12.92 24.30
N ASP A 280 -10.57 -12.74 24.38
CA ASP A 280 -11.18 -11.85 25.36
C ASP A 280 -10.97 -12.40 26.77
N THR A 281 -10.34 -11.63 27.63
CA THR A 281 -10.03 -12.02 29.02
C THR A 281 -11.26 -12.13 29.92
N SER A 282 -12.40 -11.56 29.51
CA SER A 282 -13.68 -11.72 30.23
C SER A 282 -14.42 -13.01 29.89
N GLY A 283 -13.85 -13.86 29.02
CA GLY A 283 -14.44 -15.10 28.57
C GLY A 283 -15.60 -14.96 27.57
N LYS A 284 -15.80 -13.77 27.03
CA LYS A 284 -16.79 -13.54 25.99
C LYS A 284 -16.31 -14.07 24.65
N PRO A 285 -17.21 -14.63 23.82
CA PRO A 285 -16.85 -15.01 22.45
C PRO A 285 -16.46 -13.77 21.63
N ALA A 286 -15.62 -13.98 20.59
CA ALA A 286 -15.24 -12.93 19.67
C ALA A 286 -16.46 -12.29 19.00
N LEU A 287 -16.42 -10.97 18.85
CA LEU A 287 -17.46 -10.26 18.11
C LEU A 287 -17.47 -10.70 16.64
N LYS A 288 -18.66 -10.81 16.08
CA LYS A 288 -18.89 -11.12 14.65
C LYS A 288 -19.76 -10.01 14.03
N PRO A 289 -19.21 -8.82 13.80
CA PRO A 289 -20.00 -7.67 13.36
C PRO A 289 -20.51 -7.79 11.92
N PHE A 290 -19.96 -8.67 11.12
CA PHE A 290 -20.40 -8.99 9.76
C PHE A 290 -20.17 -10.47 9.47
N LYS A 291 -20.90 -11.02 8.50
CA LYS A 291 -20.84 -12.44 8.11
C LYS A 291 -19.92 -12.67 6.89
N ASP A 292 -19.80 -11.68 6.01
CA ASP A 292 -19.06 -11.73 4.75
C ASP A 292 -18.54 -10.34 4.36
N GLY A 293 -17.72 -10.28 3.30
CA GLY A 293 -17.13 -9.03 2.84
C GLY A 293 -18.14 -8.05 2.27
N ALA A 294 -19.24 -8.53 1.70
CA ALA A 294 -20.32 -7.66 1.21
C ALA A 294 -20.98 -6.91 2.36
N GLU A 295 -21.30 -7.61 3.46
CA GLU A 295 -21.86 -6.98 4.65
C GLU A 295 -20.86 -6.04 5.34
N LEU A 296 -19.57 -6.38 5.34
CA LEU A 296 -18.50 -5.50 5.83
C LEU A 296 -18.51 -4.15 5.08
N ILE A 297 -18.55 -4.18 3.74
CA ILE A 297 -18.57 -2.97 2.92
C ILE A 297 -19.83 -2.14 3.23
N GLU A 298 -21.03 -2.76 3.30
CA GLU A 298 -22.27 -2.05 3.58
C GLU A 298 -22.28 -1.39 4.96
N LYS A 299 -21.83 -2.11 5.98
CA LYS A 299 -21.73 -1.56 7.34
C LYS A 299 -20.71 -0.45 7.41
N SER A 300 -19.57 -0.56 6.68
CA SER A 300 -18.58 0.49 6.59
C SER A 300 -19.14 1.75 5.94
N ILE A 301 -19.86 1.62 4.81
CA ILE A 301 -20.55 2.74 4.15
C ILE A 301 -21.50 3.43 5.14
N THR A 302 -22.29 2.64 5.87
CA THR A 302 -23.25 3.16 6.85
C THR A 302 -22.56 3.89 8.01
N CYS A 303 -21.50 3.31 8.57
CA CYS A 303 -20.77 3.91 9.69
C CYS A 303 -20.07 5.21 9.27
N PHE A 304 -19.39 5.18 8.13
CA PHE A 304 -18.70 6.38 7.62
C PHE A 304 -19.67 7.46 7.17
N GLY A 305 -20.83 7.09 6.58
CA GLY A 305 -21.87 8.03 6.21
C GLY A 305 -22.53 8.73 7.40
N LYS A 306 -22.57 8.07 8.58
CA LYS A 306 -22.99 8.70 9.84
C LYS A 306 -21.94 9.67 10.40
N LEU A 307 -20.66 9.39 10.16
CA LEU A 307 -19.56 10.26 10.57
C LEU A 307 -19.47 11.52 9.69
N ASP A 308 -19.50 11.29 8.38
CA ASP A 308 -19.48 12.33 7.34
C ASP A 308 -20.13 11.76 6.06
N PRO A 309 -21.21 12.39 5.54
CA PRO A 309 -21.86 11.96 4.30
C PRO A 309 -20.90 11.78 3.13
N PHE A 310 -19.90 12.65 2.99
CA PHE A 310 -18.87 12.57 1.95
C PHE A 310 -18.11 11.24 1.99
N LEU A 311 -17.73 10.75 3.18
CA LEU A 311 -17.02 9.48 3.33
C LEU A 311 -17.89 8.29 2.91
N GLY A 312 -19.16 8.31 3.31
CA GLY A 312 -20.14 7.29 2.90
C GLY A 312 -20.35 7.24 1.40
N GLU A 313 -20.52 8.41 0.77
CA GLU A 313 -20.70 8.54 -0.69
C GLU A 313 -19.47 8.04 -1.46
N ARG A 314 -18.24 8.33 -1.00
CA ARG A 314 -17.00 7.85 -1.62
C ARG A 314 -16.87 6.34 -1.54
N LEU A 315 -17.12 5.73 -0.38
CA LEU A 315 -17.12 4.27 -0.24
C LEU A 315 -18.20 3.61 -1.11
N GLN A 316 -19.37 4.22 -1.22
CA GLN A 316 -20.44 3.73 -2.09
C GLN A 316 -20.05 3.80 -3.57
N ALA A 317 -19.42 4.90 -4.00
CA ALA A 317 -18.88 5.03 -5.34
C ALA A 317 -17.78 3.98 -5.62
N MET A 318 -16.85 3.76 -4.71
CA MET A 318 -15.83 2.71 -4.82
C MET A 318 -16.46 1.32 -4.94
N LYS A 319 -17.50 1.02 -4.15
CA LYS A 319 -18.25 -0.24 -4.25
C LYS A 319 -18.90 -0.39 -5.63
N ALA A 320 -19.57 0.63 -6.13
CA ALA A 320 -20.21 0.62 -7.44
C ALA A 320 -19.23 0.40 -8.60
N ASN A 321 -17.95 0.78 -8.42
CA ASN A 321 -16.87 0.62 -9.40
C ASN A 321 -15.98 -0.63 -9.14
N GLY A 322 -16.35 -1.52 -8.21
CA GLY A 322 -15.62 -2.77 -7.96
C GLY A 322 -14.22 -2.60 -7.38
N LEU A 323 -13.97 -1.53 -6.61
CA LEU A 323 -12.67 -1.18 -6.08
C LEU A 323 -12.36 -1.82 -4.72
N PHE A 324 -12.94 -3.00 -4.44
CA PHE A 324 -12.71 -3.78 -3.23
C PHE A 324 -12.49 -5.25 -3.55
N ASP A 325 -11.50 -5.86 -2.94
CA ASP A 325 -11.37 -7.31 -2.82
C ASP A 325 -11.13 -7.66 -1.34
N VAL A 326 -12.20 -7.88 -0.59
CA VAL A 326 -12.16 -8.03 0.87
C VAL A 326 -12.29 -9.50 1.34
N GLU A 327 -12.49 -10.46 0.43
CA GLU A 327 -12.64 -11.86 0.82
C GLU A 327 -11.30 -12.58 0.95
N SER A 328 -11.16 -13.41 1.99
CA SER A 328 -10.01 -14.29 2.16
C SER A 328 -10.22 -15.58 1.39
N ARG A 329 -9.25 -15.97 0.58
CA ARG A 329 -9.26 -17.21 -0.20
C ARG A 329 -7.86 -17.71 -0.48
N LYS A 330 -7.73 -19.02 -0.71
CA LYS A 330 -6.47 -19.62 -1.16
C LYS A 330 -6.04 -19.03 -2.51
N GLY A 331 -4.77 -18.75 -2.65
CA GLY A 331 -4.23 -18.08 -3.85
C GLY A 331 -4.32 -16.55 -3.83
N LYS A 332 -4.99 -15.95 -2.85
CA LYS A 332 -4.90 -14.51 -2.62
C LYS A 332 -3.62 -14.18 -1.83
N ALA A 333 -2.88 -13.16 -2.25
CA ALA A 333 -1.69 -12.73 -1.55
C ALA A 333 -2.02 -12.30 -0.10
N PRO A 334 -1.14 -12.58 0.88
CA PRO A 334 -1.33 -12.08 2.24
C PRO A 334 -1.01 -10.60 2.35
N GLY A 335 -1.40 -10.01 3.47
CA GLY A 335 -1.22 -8.58 3.73
C GLY A 335 -2.41 -7.76 3.25
N GLY A 336 -2.29 -6.45 3.33
CA GLY A 336 -3.32 -5.51 2.91
C GLY A 336 -2.68 -4.26 2.33
N TYR A 337 -3.32 -3.68 1.34
CA TYR A 337 -2.89 -2.42 0.76
C TYR A 337 -4.08 -1.61 0.29
N ASN A 338 -3.80 -0.35 0.14
CA ASN A 338 -4.63 0.60 -0.54
C ASN A 338 -3.82 1.12 -1.72
N TYR A 339 -4.19 0.70 -2.94
CA TYR A 339 -3.43 1.05 -4.15
C TYR A 339 -4.08 2.25 -4.84
N PRO A 340 -3.39 3.40 -4.95
CA PRO A 340 -3.92 4.55 -5.67
C PRO A 340 -4.01 4.23 -7.16
N LEU A 341 -5.15 4.59 -7.78
CA LEU A 341 -5.35 4.52 -9.22
C LEU A 341 -5.28 5.96 -9.75
N ALA A 342 -4.19 6.28 -10.42
CA ALA A 342 -3.80 7.66 -10.71
C ALA A 342 -4.74 8.38 -11.69
N GLU A 343 -5.27 7.68 -12.70
CA GLU A 343 -6.26 8.20 -13.63
C GLU A 343 -7.67 8.19 -13.06
N THR A 344 -8.02 7.08 -12.37
CA THR A 344 -9.34 6.90 -11.75
C THR A 344 -9.53 7.88 -10.60
N GLY A 345 -8.45 8.26 -9.90
CA GLY A 345 -8.51 9.18 -8.76
C GLY A 345 -9.18 8.58 -7.51
N ALA A 346 -9.32 7.26 -7.45
CA ALA A 346 -9.78 6.50 -6.30
C ALA A 346 -8.87 5.30 -6.07
N PRO A 347 -8.70 4.82 -4.84
CA PRO A 347 -7.85 3.66 -4.56
C PRO A 347 -8.60 2.35 -4.77
N PHE A 348 -7.83 1.28 -4.97
CA PHE A 348 -8.30 -0.09 -4.80
C PHE A 348 -7.95 -0.59 -3.39
N ILE A 349 -8.90 -1.17 -2.68
CA ILE A 349 -8.72 -1.68 -1.33
C ILE A 349 -8.65 -3.20 -1.33
N PHE A 350 -7.51 -3.69 -0.87
CA PHE A 350 -7.18 -5.10 -0.77
C PHE A 350 -6.74 -5.41 0.67
N PRO A 351 -7.62 -5.82 1.56
CA PRO A 351 -7.23 -6.42 2.81
C PRO A 351 -6.95 -7.91 2.60
N GLY A 352 -5.79 -8.36 3.00
CA GLY A 352 -5.34 -9.75 2.88
C GLY A 352 -4.97 -10.41 4.20
N SER A 353 -5.30 -9.76 5.33
CA SER A 353 -4.83 -10.18 6.65
C SER A 353 -5.95 -10.71 7.55
N LYS A 354 -5.58 -11.10 8.77
CA LYS A 354 -6.45 -11.45 9.91
C LYS A 354 -7.65 -10.52 10.12
N GLU A 355 -7.54 -9.32 9.63
CA GLU A 355 -8.47 -8.22 9.83
C GLU A 355 -9.84 -8.43 9.15
N GLN A 356 -9.89 -9.29 8.13
CA GLN A 356 -11.15 -9.61 7.40
C GLN A 356 -12.22 -10.25 8.28
N TYR A 357 -11.82 -11.01 9.30
CA TYR A 357 -12.76 -11.70 10.20
C TYR A 357 -12.76 -11.14 11.63
N ASN A 358 -11.84 -10.24 11.92
CA ASN A 358 -11.66 -9.77 13.29
C ASN A 358 -12.53 -8.57 13.68
N GLY A 359 -13.46 -8.18 12.79
CA GLY A 359 -14.44 -7.11 13.09
C GLY A 359 -13.78 -5.85 13.64
N VAL A 360 -14.42 -4.77 13.54
CA VAL A 360 -14.14 -3.38 13.94
C VAL A 360 -13.22 -3.13 15.19
N THR A 361 -12.47 -4.13 15.65
CA THR A 361 -11.43 -3.92 16.67
C THR A 361 -10.14 -3.38 16.08
N ASP A 362 -9.96 -3.42 14.74
CA ASP A 362 -8.84 -2.75 14.11
C ASP A 362 -9.31 -1.47 13.42
N VAL A 363 -9.21 -0.39 14.19
CA VAL A 363 -9.40 0.99 13.72
C VAL A 363 -8.49 1.31 12.52
N THR A 364 -7.50 0.46 12.24
CA THR A 364 -6.53 0.63 11.15
C THR A 364 -7.18 0.46 9.79
N ASP A 365 -8.12 -0.50 9.60
CA ASP A 365 -8.81 -0.70 8.33
C ASP A 365 -9.81 0.41 8.05
N ALA A 366 -10.56 0.82 9.08
CA ALA A 366 -11.42 1.99 8.99
C ALA A 366 -10.60 3.27 8.71
N ARG A 367 -9.39 3.40 9.29
CA ARG A 367 -8.46 4.51 9.03
C ARG A 367 -7.87 4.46 7.62
N LEU A 368 -7.57 3.29 7.07
CA LEU A 368 -7.16 3.13 5.69
C LEU A 368 -8.29 3.59 4.76
N LEU A 369 -9.51 3.13 4.98
CA LEU A 369 -10.70 3.56 4.25
C LEU A 369 -10.92 5.07 4.35
N ALA A 370 -10.82 5.65 5.56
CA ALA A 370 -11.02 7.08 5.78
C ALA A 370 -9.89 7.94 5.18
N ARG A 371 -8.63 7.54 5.34
CA ARG A 371 -7.49 8.28 4.77
C ARG A 371 -7.60 8.46 3.26
N HIS A 372 -8.14 7.48 2.55
CA HIS A 372 -8.21 7.51 1.10
C HIS A 372 -9.48 8.11 0.54
N ALA A 373 -10.60 8.06 1.25
CA ALA A 373 -11.75 8.88 0.92
C ALA A 373 -11.36 10.38 0.88
N VAL A 374 -10.45 10.80 1.77
CA VAL A 374 -9.91 12.18 1.83
C VAL A 374 -8.82 12.45 0.79
N TRP A 375 -8.09 11.41 0.31
CA TRP A 375 -6.98 11.59 -0.65
C TRP A 375 -7.44 11.74 -2.11
N SER A 376 -8.63 11.28 -2.45
CA SER A 376 -9.14 11.32 -3.83
C SER A 376 -9.54 12.71 -4.33
N GLU A 377 -9.64 13.71 -3.47
CA GLU A 377 -9.74 15.11 -3.85
C GLU A 377 -8.34 15.75 -3.83
N LYS A 378 -7.58 15.60 -4.91
CA LYS A 378 -6.62 16.64 -5.28
C LYS A 378 -7.47 17.85 -5.65
N ASP A 379 -7.66 18.76 -4.70
CA ASP A 379 -8.30 20.06 -4.92
C ASP A 379 -7.53 20.79 -6.02
N PRO A 380 -8.13 21.01 -7.21
CA PRO A 380 -7.48 21.76 -8.28
C PRO A 380 -7.27 23.24 -7.90
N ALA A 381 -7.85 23.70 -6.79
CA ALA A 381 -7.83 25.09 -6.33
C ALA A 381 -6.98 25.34 -5.07
N GLY A 382 -6.28 24.31 -4.51
CA GLY A 382 -5.22 24.52 -3.52
C GLY A 382 -5.65 25.07 -2.16
N THR A 383 -6.89 24.89 -1.73
CA THR A 383 -7.32 25.36 -0.40
C THR A 383 -7.14 24.24 0.65
N GLY A 384 -5.96 24.16 1.24
CA GLY A 384 -5.63 23.23 2.34
C GLY A 384 -6.49 23.35 3.60
N ARG A 385 -7.51 24.18 3.62
CA ARG A 385 -8.39 24.43 4.77
C ARG A 385 -9.30 23.23 5.10
N ARG A 386 -9.98 22.63 4.12
CA ARG A 386 -10.87 21.47 4.36
C ARG A 386 -10.10 20.24 4.84
N ARG A 387 -8.84 20.07 4.40
CA ARG A 387 -7.97 18.97 4.80
C ARG A 387 -7.61 19.02 6.29
N ALA A 388 -7.38 20.21 6.83
CA ALA A 388 -7.09 20.43 8.26
C ALA A 388 -8.35 20.20 9.12
N GLU A 389 -9.52 20.66 8.68
CA GLU A 389 -10.79 20.51 9.38
C GLU A 389 -11.26 19.05 9.44
N THR A 390 -11.14 18.28 8.35
CA THR A 390 -11.48 16.85 8.34
C THR A 390 -10.50 16.03 9.19
N LEU A 391 -9.21 16.34 9.17
CA LEU A 391 -8.22 15.70 10.05
C LEU A 391 -8.46 16.05 11.52
N GLN A 392 -8.87 17.30 11.84
CA GLN A 392 -9.23 17.71 13.20
C GLN A 392 -10.54 17.04 13.65
N SER A 393 -11.54 16.87 12.78
CA SER A 393 -12.79 16.18 13.11
C SER A 393 -12.55 14.69 13.37
N LEU A 394 -11.68 14.03 12.57
CA LEU A 394 -11.27 12.65 12.79
C LEU A 394 -10.49 12.47 14.10
N GLN A 395 -9.59 13.41 14.42
CA GLN A 395 -8.89 13.45 15.72
C GLN A 395 -9.83 13.74 16.90
N GLY A 396 -10.85 14.57 16.69
CA GLY A 396 -11.90 14.87 17.66
C GLY A 396 -12.85 13.71 17.93
N ALA A 397 -13.19 12.93 16.90
CA ALA A 397 -13.96 11.69 17.01
C ALA A 397 -13.17 10.58 17.74
N GLU A 398 -11.85 10.54 17.53
CA GLU A 398 -10.94 9.64 18.21
C GLU A 398 -10.87 9.90 19.74
N ARG A 399 -10.94 11.17 20.16
CA ARG A 399 -11.04 11.53 21.59
C ARG A 399 -12.39 11.19 22.21
N ARG A 400 -13.48 11.28 21.46
CA ARG A 400 -14.82 10.95 21.95
C ARG A 400 -15.06 9.43 22.06
N SER A 401 -14.54 8.64 21.10
CA SER A 401 -14.68 7.18 21.16
C SER A 401 -13.82 6.53 22.26
N ARG A 402 -12.79 7.22 22.79
CA ARG A 402 -11.99 6.77 23.94
C ARG A 402 -12.65 7.05 25.29
N CYS A 403 -13.66 7.89 25.33
CA CYS A 403 -14.39 8.23 26.58
C CYS A 403 -15.67 7.43 26.79
N GLU A 404 -16.08 6.60 25.84
CA GLU A 404 -17.33 5.80 25.91
C GLU A 404 -17.10 4.28 25.96
N PHE A 405 -15.87 3.83 26.28
CA PHE A 405 -15.58 2.41 26.55
C PHE A 405 -14.88 2.22 27.90
#